data_29369a2a383664c2faa145488a4c0549
#
_entry.id   29369a2a383664c2faa145488a4c0549
#
_cell.length_a   1.000
_cell.length_b   1.000
_cell.length_c   1.000
_cell.angle_alpha   90.00
_cell.angle_beta   90.00
_cell.angle_gamma   90.00
#
_symmetry.space_group_name_H-M   'P 1'
#
loop_
_entity.id
_entity.type
_entity.pdbx_description
1 polymer ?
#
loop_
_entity_poly.entity_id
_entity_poly.type
_entity_poly.pdbx_seq_one_letter_code
_entity_poly.pdbx_strand_id
1 'polypeptide(L)'
;MVSSPDTTLEFTDDPARFLAETARHLAVEPVLSTVIASVTARMVRQSEGAGSAGDQPHRWWAIARDAAGVVAGVAMRTAPFAPYPAYVLPMPEDAALALARALHGRGEALGGVNGALPSARVVAEETARLSGGVASVHEHLRLFELGELVLPAAPPGRLRPATRDDAELCLAWFRDFAHAAAQQAGRTEPHAMEEFAMDEMLARIDDRIVWLWEDEAGEVVHLTGATLPANGVTRIGPVYTPRDRRGRGYASRAVAEISQQYAAHGVRCCLFTDQANPVSNHVYEAIGYRPVVDMVNLTITTPGPA
;
A
#
# COMPACT_ATOMS: atom_id res chain seq x y z
N MET A 1 -12.98 5.02 27.24
CA MET A 1 -13.73 5.62 26.11
C MET A 1 -13.40 7.11 26.10
N VAL A 2 -12.56 7.54 25.15
CA VAL A 2 -12.32 8.98 24.94
C VAL A 2 -13.28 9.36 23.83
N SER A 3 -14.44 9.84 24.20
CA SER A 3 -15.48 10.33 23.29
C SER A 3 -15.23 11.83 23.08
N SER A 4 -14.89 12.24 21.87
CA SER A 4 -15.31 13.56 21.40
C SER A 4 -16.84 13.48 21.29
N PRO A 5 -17.63 14.54 21.57
CA PRO A 5 -19.08 14.40 21.68
C PRO A 5 -19.80 13.82 20.46
N ASP A 6 -19.12 13.73 19.32
CA ASP A 6 -19.72 13.35 18.03
C ASP A 6 -19.09 12.12 17.36
N THR A 7 -18.00 11.53 17.90
CA THR A 7 -17.31 10.38 17.28
C THR A 7 -17.09 9.24 18.29
N THR A 8 -17.46 8.01 17.91
CA THR A 8 -17.12 6.80 18.64
C THR A 8 -16.06 6.00 17.88
N LEU A 9 -15.14 5.37 18.62
CA LEU A 9 -14.08 4.52 18.06
C LEU A 9 -14.22 3.10 18.58
N GLU A 10 -14.20 2.16 17.63
CA GLU A 10 -14.14 0.73 17.89
C GLU A 10 -12.82 0.17 17.37
N PHE A 11 -12.20 -0.74 18.13
CA PHE A 11 -11.03 -1.48 17.72
C PHE A 11 -11.36 -2.97 17.63
N THR A 12 -10.84 -3.63 16.60
CA THR A 12 -10.92 -5.08 16.44
C THR A 12 -9.59 -5.64 15.96
N ASP A 13 -9.29 -6.87 16.32
CA ASP A 13 -8.18 -7.68 15.80
C ASP A 13 -8.66 -8.72 14.76
N ASP A 14 -9.97 -8.78 14.52
CA ASP A 14 -10.61 -9.67 13.55
C ASP A 14 -10.76 -8.98 12.18
N PRO A 15 -9.96 -9.38 11.16
CA PRO A 15 -10.03 -8.80 9.82
C PRO A 15 -11.36 -9.08 9.11
N ALA A 16 -12.01 -10.23 9.35
CA ALA A 16 -13.27 -10.57 8.70
C ALA A 16 -14.41 -9.71 9.25
N ARG A 17 -14.46 -9.52 10.57
CA ARG A 17 -15.39 -8.60 11.22
C ARG A 17 -15.22 -7.18 10.69
N PHE A 18 -13.98 -6.69 10.62
CA PHE A 18 -13.69 -5.35 10.10
C PHE A 18 -14.23 -5.16 8.67
N LEU A 19 -13.95 -6.10 7.76
CA LEU A 19 -14.45 -6.02 6.39
C LEU A 19 -15.98 -6.02 6.32
N ALA A 20 -16.64 -6.87 7.12
CA ALA A 20 -18.10 -6.94 7.16
C ALA A 20 -18.72 -5.61 7.62
N GLU A 21 -18.19 -5.02 8.69
CA GLU A 21 -18.72 -3.76 9.26
C GLU A 21 -18.41 -2.52 8.41
N THR A 22 -17.32 -2.55 7.63
CA THR A 22 -16.87 -1.40 6.82
C THR A 22 -17.12 -1.54 5.33
N ALA A 23 -17.70 -2.66 4.87
CA ALA A 23 -17.88 -2.99 3.45
C ALA A 23 -18.49 -1.83 2.64
N ARG A 24 -19.57 -1.22 3.15
CA ARG A 24 -20.24 -0.10 2.50
C ARG A 24 -19.34 1.14 2.42
N HIS A 25 -18.62 1.46 3.48
CA HIS A 25 -17.71 2.60 3.53
C HIS A 25 -16.54 2.44 2.55
N LEU A 26 -15.90 1.26 2.54
CA LEU A 26 -14.78 0.96 1.64
C LEU A 26 -15.20 0.92 0.16
N ALA A 27 -16.46 0.59 -0.12
CA ALA A 27 -17.00 0.53 -1.48
C ALA A 27 -17.37 1.90 -2.07
N VAL A 28 -17.46 2.96 -1.26
CA VAL A 28 -17.76 4.32 -1.76
C VAL A 28 -16.61 4.84 -2.63
N GLU A 29 -15.37 4.68 -2.15
CA GLU A 29 -14.16 5.07 -2.88
C GLU A 29 -13.16 3.90 -2.89
N PRO A 30 -13.41 2.86 -3.71
CA PRO A 30 -12.65 1.63 -3.62
C PRO A 30 -11.18 1.77 -4.04
N VAL A 31 -10.84 2.74 -4.89
CA VAL A 31 -9.44 3.05 -5.26
C VAL A 31 -8.69 3.64 -4.06
N LEU A 32 -9.29 4.60 -3.37
CA LEU A 32 -8.71 5.20 -2.17
C LEU A 32 -8.56 4.16 -1.04
N SER A 33 -9.51 3.25 -0.93
CA SER A 33 -9.54 2.18 0.07
C SER A 33 -8.64 0.97 -0.27
N THR A 34 -7.96 0.99 -1.42
CA THR A 34 -7.27 -0.19 -1.99
C THR A 34 -6.29 -0.87 -1.01
N VAL A 35 -5.54 -0.11 -0.21
CA VAL A 35 -4.56 -0.67 0.73
C VAL A 35 -5.27 -1.41 1.86
N ILE A 36 -6.19 -0.75 2.57
CA ILE A 36 -6.94 -1.37 3.67
C ILE A 36 -7.72 -2.58 3.17
N ALA A 37 -8.43 -2.46 2.05
CA ALA A 37 -9.24 -3.54 1.51
C ALA A 37 -8.39 -4.76 1.10
N SER A 38 -7.32 -4.56 0.32
CA SER A 38 -6.50 -5.66 -0.20
C SER A 38 -5.67 -6.35 0.89
N VAL A 39 -5.08 -5.57 1.82
CA VAL A 39 -4.30 -6.13 2.93
C VAL A 39 -5.21 -6.91 3.88
N THR A 40 -6.36 -6.36 4.27
CA THR A 40 -7.29 -7.05 5.16
C THR A 40 -7.86 -8.31 4.51
N ALA A 41 -8.26 -8.26 3.22
CA ALA A 41 -8.73 -9.44 2.49
C ALA A 41 -7.65 -10.53 2.37
N ARG A 42 -6.38 -10.16 2.18
CA ARG A 42 -5.25 -11.11 2.22
C ARG A 42 -5.16 -11.79 3.58
N MET A 43 -5.27 -11.03 4.67
CA MET A 43 -5.18 -11.57 6.03
C MET A 43 -6.34 -12.51 6.36
N VAL A 44 -7.56 -12.24 5.89
CA VAL A 44 -8.70 -13.17 6.01
C VAL A 44 -8.37 -14.50 5.34
N ARG A 45 -7.89 -14.47 4.08
CA ARG A 45 -7.52 -15.71 3.36
C ARG A 45 -6.39 -16.47 4.05
N GLN A 46 -5.41 -15.78 4.61
CA GLN A 46 -4.31 -16.43 5.35
C GLN A 46 -4.77 -17.06 6.66
N SER A 47 -5.72 -16.45 7.38
CA SER A 47 -6.26 -17.02 8.63
C SER A 47 -7.12 -18.27 8.41
N GLU A 48 -7.74 -18.41 7.24
CA GLU A 48 -8.49 -19.62 6.88
C GLU A 48 -7.57 -20.83 6.59
N GLY A 49 -6.28 -20.60 6.29
CA GLY A 49 -5.29 -21.64 5.94
C GLY A 49 -4.26 -21.97 7.01
N ALA A 50 -4.14 -21.22 8.08
CA ALA A 50 -3.07 -21.35 9.08
C ALA A 50 -3.64 -21.56 10.50
N GLY A 51 -3.17 -22.63 11.17
CA GLY A 51 -3.25 -22.70 12.63
C GLY A 51 -2.43 -21.54 13.25
N SER A 52 -2.98 -20.97 14.31
CA SER A 52 -2.44 -19.96 15.25
C SER A 52 -1.09 -19.35 14.86
N ALA A 53 -1.11 -18.13 14.34
CA ALA A 53 0.09 -17.33 14.16
C ALA A 53 0.71 -17.00 15.53
N GLY A 54 2.03 -17.25 15.66
CA GLY A 54 2.80 -16.89 16.84
C GLY A 54 2.71 -15.39 17.16
N ASP A 55 3.20 -15.04 18.33
CA ASP A 55 3.21 -13.69 18.93
C ASP A 55 3.67 -12.62 17.94
N GLN A 56 2.72 -12.03 17.22
CA GLN A 56 2.97 -10.94 16.28
C GLN A 56 2.61 -9.61 16.95
N PRO A 57 3.35 -8.52 16.65
CA PRO A 57 3.06 -7.23 17.24
C PRO A 57 1.60 -6.87 17.01
N HIS A 58 0.97 -6.26 18.01
CA HIS A 58 -0.46 -5.92 18.06
C HIS A 58 -0.99 -5.41 16.72
N ARG A 59 -1.73 -6.27 16.03
CA ARG A 59 -2.49 -5.90 14.85
C ARG A 59 -3.85 -5.39 15.31
N TRP A 60 -4.30 -4.33 14.69
CA TRP A 60 -5.63 -3.82 14.95
C TRP A 60 -6.18 -3.10 13.72
N TRP A 61 -7.50 -3.05 13.69
CA TRP A 61 -8.29 -2.17 12.82
C TRP A 61 -9.13 -1.27 13.71
N ALA A 62 -9.28 0.00 13.30
CA ALA A 62 -10.10 0.98 13.99
C ALA A 62 -11.22 1.45 13.06
N ILE A 63 -12.42 1.59 13.61
CA ILE A 63 -13.61 2.09 12.94
C ILE A 63 -14.07 3.32 13.71
N ALA A 64 -14.08 4.47 13.05
CA ALA A 64 -14.68 5.70 13.57
C ALA A 64 -16.12 5.81 13.06
N ARG A 65 -17.06 6.03 13.99
CA ARG A 65 -18.49 6.24 13.64
C ARG A 65 -18.92 7.64 14.10
N ASP A 66 -19.75 8.27 13.29
CA ASP A 66 -20.39 9.53 13.64
C ASP A 66 -21.50 9.34 14.71
N ALA A 67 -22.15 10.44 15.10
CA ALA A 67 -23.23 10.43 16.08
C ALA A 67 -24.46 9.58 15.65
N ALA A 68 -24.62 9.34 14.33
CA ALA A 68 -25.66 8.49 13.78
C ALA A 68 -25.25 7.01 13.71
N GLY A 69 -24.02 6.66 14.12
CA GLY A 69 -23.46 5.30 14.06
C GLY A 69 -22.95 4.91 12.66
N VAL A 70 -22.90 5.85 11.72
CA VAL A 70 -22.38 5.60 10.37
C VAL A 70 -20.85 5.63 10.39
N VAL A 71 -20.21 4.73 9.64
CA VAL A 71 -18.75 4.73 9.51
C VAL A 71 -18.28 6.00 8.82
N ALA A 72 -17.53 6.83 9.55
CA ALA A 72 -16.98 8.10 9.11
C ALA A 72 -15.49 8.01 8.76
N GLY A 73 -14.80 6.95 9.20
CA GLY A 73 -13.39 6.75 8.89
C GLY A 73 -12.88 5.42 9.41
N VAL A 74 -11.78 4.96 8.84
CA VAL A 74 -11.13 3.70 9.22
C VAL A 74 -9.62 3.83 9.19
N ALA A 75 -8.97 3.04 10.04
CA ALA A 75 -7.52 2.91 10.07
C ALA A 75 -7.12 1.47 10.41
N MET A 76 -5.87 1.10 10.11
CA MET A 76 -5.32 -0.19 10.52
C MET A 76 -3.86 -0.06 10.91
N ARG A 77 -3.36 -0.99 11.74
CA ARG A 77 -1.95 -1.25 11.98
C ARG A 77 -1.70 -2.72 11.76
N THR A 78 -1.12 -3.05 10.62
CA THR A 78 -0.93 -4.43 10.17
C THR A 78 0.49 -4.68 9.64
N ALA A 79 1.28 -3.62 9.43
CA ALA A 79 2.65 -3.73 8.95
C ALA A 79 3.50 -4.51 9.96
N PRO A 80 4.15 -5.62 9.58
CA PRO A 80 4.96 -6.44 10.48
C PRO A 80 6.39 -5.90 10.64
N PHE A 81 6.72 -4.75 10.08
CA PHE A 81 8.07 -4.17 10.01
C PHE A 81 8.10 -2.75 10.58
N ALA A 82 9.27 -2.37 11.10
CA ALA A 82 9.51 -1.02 11.61
C ALA A 82 9.34 0.03 10.50
N PRO A 83 8.81 1.21 10.82
CA PRO A 83 8.45 1.71 12.15
C PRO A 83 7.04 1.30 12.62
N TYR A 84 6.46 0.23 12.10
CA TYR A 84 5.11 -0.28 12.43
C TYR A 84 4.01 0.79 12.24
N PRO A 85 3.91 1.39 11.06
CA PRO A 85 3.03 2.53 10.85
C PRO A 85 1.55 2.14 10.91
N ALA A 86 0.73 3.06 11.38
CA ALA A 86 -0.70 2.99 11.12
C ALA A 86 -1.01 3.48 9.70
N TYR A 87 -1.96 2.84 9.02
CA TYR A 87 -2.49 3.29 7.74
C TYR A 87 -3.87 3.92 7.96
N VAL A 88 -4.04 5.17 7.53
CA VAL A 88 -5.22 5.99 7.84
C VAL A 88 -5.89 6.42 6.53
N LEU A 89 -7.18 6.10 6.37
CA LEU A 89 -8.01 6.65 5.30
C LEU A 89 -8.52 8.06 5.67
N PRO A 90 -9.00 8.85 4.70
CA PRO A 90 -9.66 10.11 4.98
C PRO A 90 -10.77 9.95 6.00
N MET A 91 -10.78 10.84 6.98
CA MET A 91 -11.81 10.92 8.02
C MET A 91 -11.96 12.37 8.50
N PRO A 92 -13.05 12.72 9.18
CA PRO A 92 -13.20 14.00 9.85
C PRO A 92 -12.05 14.27 10.83
N GLU A 93 -11.67 15.51 11.00
CA GLU A 93 -10.53 15.91 11.85
C GLU A 93 -10.72 15.46 13.31
N ASP A 94 -11.94 15.60 13.84
CA ASP A 94 -12.30 15.15 15.19
C ASP A 94 -12.12 13.63 15.35
N ALA A 95 -12.46 12.83 14.33
CA ALA A 95 -12.23 11.39 14.29
C ALA A 95 -10.73 11.06 14.26
N ALA A 96 -9.94 11.79 13.48
CA ALA A 96 -8.49 11.62 13.41
C ALA A 96 -7.81 11.97 14.77
N LEU A 97 -8.22 13.05 15.40
CA LEU A 97 -7.75 13.43 16.74
C LEU A 97 -8.17 12.40 17.80
N ALA A 98 -9.42 11.91 17.74
CA ALA A 98 -9.91 10.88 18.64
C ALA A 98 -9.11 9.58 18.48
N LEU A 99 -8.78 9.17 17.25
CA LEU A 99 -7.94 8.00 16.97
C LEU A 99 -6.56 8.13 17.64
N ALA A 100 -5.87 9.25 17.45
CA ALA A 100 -4.55 9.47 18.06
C ALA A 100 -4.61 9.41 19.59
N ARG A 101 -5.62 10.03 20.21
CA ARG A 101 -5.83 10.02 21.67
C ARG A 101 -6.17 8.63 22.19
N ALA A 102 -6.99 7.88 21.47
CA ALA A 102 -7.34 6.51 21.85
C ALA A 102 -6.14 5.57 21.80
N LEU A 103 -5.29 5.69 20.76
CA LEU A 103 -4.04 4.92 20.64
C LEU A 103 -3.08 5.26 21.78
N HIS A 104 -2.90 6.54 22.09
CA HIS A 104 -2.10 6.97 23.23
C HIS A 104 -2.64 6.41 24.56
N GLY A 105 -3.95 6.50 24.80
CA GLY A 105 -4.60 5.95 26.01
C GLY A 105 -4.49 4.43 26.13
N ARG A 106 -4.28 3.71 25.02
CA ARG A 106 -4.02 2.27 24.98
C ARG A 106 -2.54 1.92 25.20
N GLY A 107 -1.65 2.91 25.29
CA GLY A 107 -0.22 2.70 25.37
C GLY A 107 0.40 2.24 24.05
N GLU A 108 -0.28 2.44 22.92
CA GLU A 108 0.22 2.07 21.59
C GLU A 108 1.30 3.06 21.13
N ALA A 109 2.52 2.55 20.94
CA ALA A 109 3.59 3.34 20.35
C ALA A 109 3.52 3.25 18.83
N LEU A 110 3.24 4.37 18.16
CA LEU A 110 3.32 4.47 16.71
C LEU A 110 4.65 5.07 16.28
N GLY A 111 5.43 4.34 15.48
CA GLY A 111 6.63 4.86 14.85
C GLY A 111 6.36 5.63 13.55
N GLY A 112 5.13 5.57 13.02
CA GLY A 112 4.75 6.29 11.81
C GLY A 112 3.26 6.23 11.50
N VAL A 113 2.85 7.08 10.55
CA VAL A 113 1.48 7.10 10.01
C VAL A 113 1.58 7.28 8.49
N ASN A 114 0.92 6.38 7.77
CA ASN A 114 0.81 6.42 6.32
C ASN A 114 -0.65 6.65 5.93
N GLY A 115 -0.90 7.40 4.88
CA GLY A 115 -2.27 7.60 4.44
C GLY A 115 -2.51 8.89 3.67
N ALA A 116 -3.78 9.19 3.42
CA ALA A 116 -4.18 10.38 2.70
C ALA A 116 -4.12 11.64 3.56
N LEU A 117 -3.72 12.75 2.94
CA LEU A 117 -3.83 14.06 3.55
C LEU A 117 -5.29 14.55 3.56
N PRO A 118 -5.73 15.31 4.59
CA PRO A 118 -4.95 15.74 5.76
C PRO A 118 -4.93 14.73 6.92
N SER A 119 -5.80 13.72 6.92
CA SER A 119 -6.06 12.84 8.07
C SER A 119 -4.80 12.17 8.63
N ALA A 120 -3.92 11.64 7.75
CA ALA A 120 -2.67 11.02 8.20
C ALA A 120 -1.77 12.00 8.97
N ARG A 121 -1.72 13.27 8.53
CA ARG A 121 -0.95 14.31 9.22
C ARG A 121 -1.54 14.63 10.59
N VAL A 122 -2.86 14.82 10.68
CA VAL A 122 -3.54 15.10 11.96
C VAL A 122 -3.27 13.99 12.97
N VAL A 123 -3.39 12.72 12.57
CA VAL A 123 -3.10 11.60 13.47
C VAL A 123 -1.63 11.60 13.90
N ALA A 124 -0.68 11.81 12.97
CA ALA A 124 0.74 11.80 13.28
C ALA A 124 1.16 12.94 14.21
N GLU A 125 0.69 14.17 13.94
CA GLU A 125 1.02 15.35 14.72
C GLU A 125 0.44 15.27 16.15
N GLU A 126 -0.82 14.82 16.29
CA GLU A 126 -1.43 14.64 17.63
C GLU A 126 -0.76 13.48 18.38
N THR A 127 -0.41 12.37 17.71
CA THR A 127 0.35 11.28 18.34
C THR A 127 1.71 11.76 18.83
N ALA A 128 2.45 12.51 18.01
CA ALA A 128 3.74 13.10 18.38
C ALA A 128 3.58 14.06 19.57
N ARG A 129 2.59 14.95 19.54
CA ARG A 129 2.31 15.87 20.64
C ARG A 129 2.04 15.14 21.96
N LEU A 130 1.25 14.07 21.95
CA LEU A 130 0.89 13.29 23.14
C LEU A 130 2.08 12.50 23.70
N SER A 131 3.01 12.06 22.86
CA SER A 131 4.20 11.30 23.23
C SER A 131 5.44 12.19 23.50
N GLY A 132 5.32 13.50 23.37
CA GLY A 132 6.45 14.43 23.47
C GLY A 132 7.44 14.32 22.32
N GLY A 133 7.03 13.75 21.20
CA GLY A 133 7.85 13.51 20.02
C GLY A 133 7.66 14.53 18.92
N VAL A 134 8.18 14.20 17.74
CA VAL A 134 8.07 14.99 16.50
C VAL A 134 7.61 14.10 15.36
N ALA A 135 6.59 14.54 14.63
CA ALA A 135 6.18 13.94 13.37
C ALA A 135 6.90 14.64 12.21
N SER A 136 7.50 13.88 11.32
CA SER A 136 8.18 14.37 10.12
C SER A 136 7.78 13.59 8.88
N VAL A 137 7.69 14.29 7.75
CA VAL A 137 7.40 13.64 6.47
C VAL A 137 8.66 12.92 5.98
N HIS A 138 8.55 11.62 5.72
CA HIS A 138 9.59 10.83 5.08
C HIS A 138 9.48 10.92 3.56
N GLU A 139 8.26 10.73 3.03
CA GLU A 139 8.00 10.81 1.60
C GLU A 139 6.57 11.27 1.29
N HIS A 140 6.42 11.94 0.16
CA HIS A 140 5.13 12.27 -0.44
C HIS A 140 4.83 11.30 -1.57
N LEU A 141 3.74 10.57 -1.44
CA LEU A 141 3.23 9.65 -2.45
C LEU A 141 2.03 10.26 -3.16
N ARG A 142 1.73 9.75 -4.33
CA ARG A 142 0.50 10.04 -5.04
C ARG A 142 -0.16 8.74 -5.49
N LEU A 143 -1.44 8.60 -5.19
CA LEU A 143 -2.28 7.53 -5.71
C LEU A 143 -2.77 7.95 -7.09
N PHE A 144 -2.56 7.07 -8.05
CA PHE A 144 -3.06 7.19 -9.41
C PHE A 144 -4.07 6.09 -9.72
N GLU A 145 -5.03 6.41 -10.57
CA GLU A 145 -5.96 5.45 -11.15
C GLU A 145 -5.86 5.49 -12.67
N LEU A 146 -6.04 4.32 -13.30
CA LEU A 146 -6.11 4.23 -14.75
C LEU A 146 -7.37 4.91 -15.26
N GLY A 147 -7.19 5.91 -16.13
CA GLY A 147 -8.24 6.50 -16.96
C GLY A 147 -8.32 5.82 -18.33
N GLU A 148 -8.22 6.59 -19.39
CA GLU A 148 -8.12 6.05 -20.74
C GLU A 148 -6.73 5.47 -20.99
N LEU A 149 -6.68 4.16 -21.23
CA LEU A 149 -5.43 3.44 -21.44
C LEU A 149 -4.77 3.82 -22.77
N VAL A 150 -3.52 4.20 -22.71
CA VAL A 150 -2.66 4.39 -23.88
C VAL A 150 -1.60 3.29 -23.89
N LEU A 151 -1.66 2.41 -24.90
CA LEU A 151 -0.66 1.36 -25.09
C LEU A 151 0.59 1.94 -25.75
N PRO A 152 1.75 1.96 -25.09
CA PRO A 152 3.01 2.39 -25.72
C PRO A 152 3.50 1.33 -26.71
N ALA A 153 4.44 1.71 -27.60
CA ALA A 153 5.12 0.75 -28.48
C ALA A 153 5.73 -0.38 -27.62
N ALA A 154 5.57 -1.62 -28.08
CA ALA A 154 6.16 -2.77 -27.40
C ALA A 154 7.68 -2.78 -27.61
N PRO A 155 8.49 -2.85 -26.54
CA PRO A 155 9.89 -3.16 -26.68
C PRO A 155 10.08 -4.60 -27.16
N PRO A 156 11.25 -4.98 -27.68
CA PRO A 156 11.53 -6.36 -28.07
C PRO A 156 11.31 -7.35 -26.91
N GLY A 157 10.77 -8.52 -27.22
CA GLY A 157 10.44 -9.53 -26.23
C GLY A 157 8.96 -9.66 -25.93
N ARG A 158 8.63 -10.19 -24.76
CA ARG A 158 7.24 -10.46 -24.37
C ARG A 158 7.01 -10.40 -22.86
N LEU A 159 5.78 -10.04 -22.48
CA LEU A 159 5.28 -10.19 -21.12
C LEU A 159 4.78 -11.64 -20.89
N ARG A 160 5.15 -12.24 -19.76
CA ARG A 160 4.61 -13.54 -19.32
C ARG A 160 4.33 -13.54 -17.81
N PRO A 161 3.39 -14.36 -17.32
CA PRO A 161 3.32 -14.65 -15.89
C PRO A 161 4.63 -15.29 -15.40
N ALA A 162 4.99 -15.01 -14.15
CA ALA A 162 6.06 -15.72 -13.46
C ALA A 162 5.64 -17.17 -13.17
N THR A 163 6.61 -18.07 -13.15
CA THR A 163 6.46 -19.46 -12.75
C THR A 163 7.21 -19.73 -11.46
N ARG A 164 7.03 -20.88 -10.84
CA ARG A 164 7.75 -21.25 -9.62
C ARG A 164 9.27 -21.31 -9.82
N ASP A 165 9.75 -21.56 -11.04
CA ASP A 165 11.17 -21.54 -11.38
C ASP A 165 11.76 -20.12 -11.33
N ASP A 166 10.93 -19.10 -11.45
CA ASP A 166 11.33 -17.68 -11.36
C ASP A 166 11.35 -17.15 -9.91
N ALA A 167 10.94 -17.98 -8.92
CA ALA A 167 10.65 -17.50 -7.57
C ALA A 167 11.83 -16.81 -6.87
N GLU A 168 13.04 -17.36 -7.01
CA GLU A 168 14.26 -16.75 -6.42
C GLU A 168 14.56 -15.38 -7.03
N LEU A 169 14.46 -15.26 -8.35
CA LEU A 169 14.65 -14.00 -9.06
C LEU A 169 13.59 -12.97 -8.65
N CYS A 170 12.32 -13.38 -8.63
CA CYS A 170 11.21 -12.53 -8.22
C CYS A 170 11.40 -12.03 -6.79
N LEU A 171 11.77 -12.91 -5.85
CA LEU A 171 12.02 -12.55 -4.46
C LEU A 171 13.17 -11.55 -4.31
N ALA A 172 14.29 -11.78 -5.03
CA ALA A 172 15.41 -10.85 -5.02
C ALA A 172 14.98 -9.47 -5.54
N TRP A 173 14.26 -9.39 -6.65
CA TRP A 173 13.81 -8.13 -7.24
C TRP A 173 12.72 -7.41 -6.44
N PHE A 174 11.87 -8.14 -5.72
CA PHE A 174 10.93 -7.54 -4.75
C PHE A 174 11.68 -6.85 -3.61
N ARG A 175 12.76 -7.45 -3.10
CA ARG A 175 13.61 -6.85 -2.06
C ARG A 175 14.39 -5.65 -2.58
N ASP A 176 14.92 -5.73 -3.80
CA ASP A 176 15.68 -4.64 -4.42
C ASP A 176 14.82 -3.43 -4.78
N PHE A 177 13.52 -3.65 -5.03
CA PHE A 177 12.61 -2.60 -5.48
C PHE A 177 12.57 -1.40 -4.53
N ALA A 178 12.46 -1.63 -3.22
CA ALA A 178 12.35 -0.54 -2.25
C ALA A 178 13.58 0.39 -2.27
N HIS A 179 14.78 -0.19 -2.31
CA HIS A 179 16.02 0.57 -2.43
C HIS A 179 16.13 1.29 -3.77
N ALA A 180 15.76 0.62 -4.87
CA ALA A 180 15.82 1.22 -6.19
C ALA A 180 14.84 2.40 -6.33
N ALA A 181 13.65 2.29 -5.75
CA ALA A 181 12.65 3.36 -5.73
C ALA A 181 13.12 4.57 -4.90
N ALA A 182 13.68 4.33 -3.71
CA ALA A 182 14.26 5.38 -2.87
C ALA A 182 15.39 6.14 -3.59
N GLN A 183 16.32 5.42 -4.23
CA GLN A 183 17.39 6.02 -5.00
C GLN A 183 16.89 6.86 -6.18
N GLN A 184 15.87 6.43 -6.91
CA GLN A 184 15.27 7.19 -8.01
C GLN A 184 14.58 8.48 -7.53
N ALA A 185 14.12 8.49 -6.29
CA ALA A 185 13.56 9.67 -5.64
C ALA A 185 14.61 10.53 -4.91
N GLY A 186 15.91 10.20 -5.06
CA GLY A 186 17.01 10.94 -4.45
C GLY A 186 17.20 10.68 -2.96
N ARG A 187 16.66 9.58 -2.42
CA ARG A 187 16.85 9.17 -1.03
C ARG A 187 17.88 8.04 -0.91
N THR A 188 18.53 7.96 0.24
CA THR A 188 19.52 6.91 0.54
C THR A 188 18.86 5.62 1.00
N GLU A 189 17.72 5.71 1.69
CA GLU A 189 17.03 4.57 2.28
C GLU A 189 15.51 4.62 2.00
N PRO A 190 14.86 3.47 1.88
CA PRO A 190 13.41 3.38 1.78
C PRO A 190 12.75 3.72 3.12
N HIS A 191 11.47 4.13 3.08
CA HIS A 191 10.67 4.41 4.28
C HIS A 191 10.49 3.17 5.17
N ALA A 192 10.29 2.02 4.55
CA ALA A 192 10.13 0.74 5.24
C ALA A 192 10.61 -0.41 4.34
N MET A 193 11.12 -1.45 4.97
CA MET A 193 11.54 -2.68 4.30
C MET A 193 10.53 -3.76 4.66
N GLU A 194 9.71 -4.17 3.70
CA GLU A 194 8.89 -5.37 3.85
C GLU A 194 9.79 -6.59 3.59
N GLU A 195 9.91 -7.46 4.59
CA GLU A 195 10.61 -8.73 4.43
C GLU A 195 9.68 -9.72 3.73
N PHE A 196 9.90 -9.93 2.44
CA PHE A 196 9.21 -10.99 1.71
C PHE A 196 9.88 -12.33 1.95
N ALA A 197 9.06 -13.31 2.36
CA ALA A 197 9.46 -14.69 2.47
C ALA A 197 9.22 -15.47 1.16
N MET A 198 9.90 -16.60 0.98
CA MET A 198 9.77 -17.42 -0.23
C MET A 198 8.36 -17.99 -0.42
N ASP A 199 7.72 -18.41 0.66
CA ASP A 199 6.35 -18.93 0.65
C ASP A 199 5.33 -17.85 0.22
N GLU A 200 5.52 -16.60 0.63
CA GLU A 200 4.70 -15.48 0.16
C GLU A 200 4.93 -15.21 -1.34
N MET A 201 6.17 -15.28 -1.82
CA MET A 201 6.47 -15.13 -3.25
C MET A 201 5.83 -16.25 -4.08
N LEU A 202 5.94 -17.50 -3.63
CA LEU A 202 5.30 -18.65 -4.29
C LEU A 202 3.78 -18.48 -4.33
N ALA A 203 3.15 -18.03 -3.24
CA ALA A 203 1.71 -17.76 -3.23
C ALA A 203 1.31 -16.68 -4.25
N ARG A 204 2.09 -15.61 -4.40
CA ARG A 204 1.85 -14.56 -5.42
C ARG A 204 2.01 -15.09 -6.86
N ILE A 205 2.96 -15.98 -7.08
CA ILE A 205 3.15 -16.63 -8.38
C ILE A 205 1.97 -17.56 -8.69
N ASP A 206 1.55 -18.37 -7.74
CA ASP A 206 0.40 -19.27 -7.88
C ASP A 206 -0.92 -18.48 -8.11
N ASP A 207 -1.07 -17.34 -7.45
CA ASP A 207 -2.17 -16.38 -7.66
C ASP A 207 -2.08 -15.65 -9.02
N ARG A 208 -0.99 -15.86 -9.79
CA ARG A 208 -0.73 -15.24 -11.10
C ARG A 208 -0.76 -13.71 -11.07
N ILE A 209 -0.23 -13.11 -10.00
CA ILE A 209 -0.13 -11.65 -9.81
C ILE A 209 1.30 -11.12 -9.87
N VAL A 210 2.20 -11.88 -10.50
CA VAL A 210 3.58 -11.49 -10.82
C VAL A 210 3.84 -11.78 -12.29
N TRP A 211 4.36 -10.78 -13.03
CA TRP A 211 4.71 -10.88 -14.44
C TRP A 211 6.16 -10.49 -14.66
N LEU A 212 6.76 -11.12 -15.67
CA LEU A 212 8.12 -10.88 -16.10
C LEU A 212 8.13 -10.49 -17.58
N TRP A 213 9.03 -9.58 -17.95
CA TRP A 213 9.35 -9.33 -19.36
C TRP A 213 10.59 -10.11 -19.74
N GLU A 214 10.47 -10.99 -20.75
CA GLU A 214 11.58 -11.65 -21.41
C GLU A 214 11.95 -10.86 -22.68
N ASP A 215 13.23 -10.57 -22.85
CA ASP A 215 13.74 -9.97 -24.08
C ASP A 215 13.87 -11.02 -25.23
N GLU A 216 14.35 -10.60 -26.40
CA GLU A 216 14.51 -11.51 -27.55
C GLU A 216 15.56 -12.62 -27.35
N ALA A 217 16.46 -12.46 -26.39
CA ALA A 217 17.43 -13.47 -26.01
C ALA A 217 16.85 -14.49 -24.99
N GLY A 218 15.61 -14.25 -24.52
CA GLY A 218 14.98 -15.04 -23.47
C GLY A 218 15.42 -14.67 -22.06
N GLU A 219 16.14 -13.55 -21.91
CA GLU A 219 16.57 -13.04 -20.61
C GLU A 219 15.44 -12.26 -19.92
N VAL A 220 15.23 -12.50 -18.63
CA VAL A 220 14.29 -11.73 -17.83
C VAL A 220 14.88 -10.37 -17.49
N VAL A 221 14.21 -9.29 -17.92
CA VAL A 221 14.72 -7.92 -17.84
C VAL A 221 13.82 -6.95 -17.05
N HIS A 222 12.64 -7.38 -16.66
CA HIS A 222 11.69 -6.56 -15.92
C HIS A 222 10.69 -7.41 -15.15
N LEU A 223 10.22 -6.89 -14.01
CA LEU A 223 9.18 -7.47 -13.19
C LEU A 223 8.09 -6.44 -12.88
N THR A 224 6.83 -6.88 -12.96
CA THR A 224 5.67 -6.14 -12.45
C THR A 224 4.82 -7.06 -11.60
N GLY A 225 4.49 -6.63 -10.39
CA GLY A 225 3.54 -7.30 -9.52
C GLY A 225 2.18 -6.59 -9.51
N ALA A 226 1.20 -7.26 -8.90
CA ALA A 226 -0.08 -6.65 -8.57
C ALA A 226 -0.62 -7.21 -7.23
N THR A 227 -1.75 -6.68 -6.78
CA THR A 227 -2.53 -7.30 -5.71
C THR A 227 -3.68 -8.09 -6.31
N LEU A 228 -4.17 -9.10 -5.59
CA LEU A 228 -5.49 -9.67 -5.92
C LEU A 228 -6.56 -8.57 -5.81
N PRO A 229 -7.53 -8.53 -6.71
CA PRO A 229 -8.57 -7.52 -6.67
C PRO A 229 -9.37 -7.56 -5.36
N ALA A 230 -9.57 -6.39 -4.77
CA ALA A 230 -10.43 -6.18 -3.62
C ALA A 230 -11.39 -5.02 -3.94
N ASN A 231 -12.69 -5.19 -3.70
CA ASN A 231 -13.73 -4.23 -4.07
C ASN A 231 -13.65 -3.76 -5.55
N GLY A 232 -13.30 -4.68 -6.47
CA GLY A 232 -13.17 -4.39 -7.89
C GLY A 232 -11.94 -3.55 -8.29
N VAL A 233 -10.96 -3.41 -7.40
CA VAL A 233 -9.71 -2.66 -7.64
C VAL A 233 -8.50 -3.55 -7.43
N THR A 234 -7.53 -3.47 -8.34
CA THR A 234 -6.18 -4.01 -8.17
C THR A 234 -5.16 -2.89 -8.10
N ARG A 235 -4.11 -3.08 -7.29
CA ARG A 235 -2.98 -2.16 -7.22
C ARG A 235 -1.78 -2.77 -7.93
N ILE A 236 -1.28 -2.07 -8.96
CA ILE A 236 -0.09 -2.47 -9.71
C ILE A 236 1.17 -2.07 -8.92
N GLY A 237 2.02 -3.01 -8.69
CA GLY A 237 3.31 -2.86 -7.99
C GLY A 237 3.72 -4.14 -7.23
N PRO A 238 5.03 -4.30 -7.01
CA PRO A 238 6.14 -3.44 -7.45
C PRO A 238 6.33 -3.44 -8.96
N VAL A 239 7.02 -2.41 -9.48
CA VAL A 239 7.42 -2.28 -10.89
C VAL A 239 8.92 -2.08 -10.91
N TYR A 240 9.68 -3.10 -11.30
CA TYR A 240 11.13 -3.12 -11.18
C TYR A 240 11.82 -3.47 -12.50
N THR A 241 12.78 -2.62 -12.86
CA THR A 241 13.71 -2.87 -13.97
C THR A 241 15.13 -2.68 -13.43
N PRO A 242 16.04 -3.67 -13.55
CA PRO A 242 17.43 -3.52 -13.20
C PRO A 242 18.06 -2.28 -13.87
N ARG A 243 19.01 -1.63 -13.19
CA ARG A 243 19.54 -0.33 -13.59
C ARG A 243 20.09 -0.31 -15.02
N ASP A 244 20.80 -1.36 -15.42
CA ASP A 244 21.42 -1.53 -16.73
C ASP A 244 20.41 -1.83 -17.86
N ARG A 245 19.17 -2.15 -17.51
CA ARG A 245 18.09 -2.48 -18.43
C ARG A 245 17.04 -1.36 -18.56
N ARG A 246 17.17 -0.26 -17.81
CA ARG A 246 16.21 0.87 -17.82
C ARG A 246 16.24 1.67 -19.13
N GLY A 247 15.21 2.50 -19.34
CA GLY A 247 15.09 3.40 -20.49
C GLY A 247 14.70 2.71 -21.81
N ARG A 248 14.27 1.44 -21.76
CA ARG A 248 13.92 0.65 -22.95
C ARG A 248 12.41 0.41 -23.12
N GLY A 249 11.57 1.03 -22.28
CA GLY A 249 10.11 0.93 -22.37
C GLY A 249 9.48 -0.29 -21.69
N TYR A 250 10.24 -1.17 -21.04
CA TYR A 250 9.69 -2.39 -20.42
C TYR A 250 8.63 -2.09 -19.38
N ALA A 251 8.89 -1.19 -18.44
CA ALA A 251 7.97 -0.85 -17.36
C ALA A 251 6.65 -0.27 -17.88
N SER A 252 6.70 0.72 -18.79
CA SER A 252 5.50 1.35 -19.34
C SER A 252 4.64 0.35 -20.11
N ARG A 253 5.27 -0.51 -20.91
CA ARG A 253 4.55 -1.52 -21.69
C ARG A 253 3.96 -2.63 -20.83
N ALA A 254 4.74 -3.17 -19.88
CA ALA A 254 4.27 -4.21 -18.97
C ALA A 254 3.07 -3.73 -18.12
N VAL A 255 3.19 -2.55 -17.51
CA VAL A 255 2.09 -1.99 -16.71
C VAL A 255 0.84 -1.75 -17.57
N ALA A 256 1.01 -1.23 -18.79
CA ALA A 256 -0.12 -1.00 -19.71
C ALA A 256 -0.81 -2.32 -20.12
N GLU A 257 -0.06 -3.37 -20.46
CA GLU A 257 -0.64 -4.68 -20.82
C GLU A 257 -1.36 -5.35 -19.66
N ILE A 258 -0.77 -5.31 -18.45
CA ILE A 258 -1.39 -5.85 -17.23
C ILE A 258 -2.67 -5.08 -16.91
N SER A 259 -2.62 -3.75 -16.99
CA SER A 259 -3.78 -2.88 -16.76
C SER A 259 -4.90 -3.17 -17.77
N GLN A 260 -4.55 -3.41 -19.05
CA GLN A 260 -5.50 -3.81 -20.08
C GLN A 260 -6.19 -5.14 -19.74
N GLN A 261 -5.42 -6.13 -19.26
CA GLN A 261 -5.98 -7.42 -18.86
C GLN A 261 -6.99 -7.27 -17.72
N TYR A 262 -6.67 -6.49 -16.69
CA TYR A 262 -7.60 -6.24 -15.59
C TYR A 262 -8.83 -5.44 -16.03
N ALA A 263 -8.65 -4.38 -16.79
CA ALA A 263 -9.74 -3.55 -17.30
C ALA A 263 -10.73 -4.34 -18.19
N ALA A 264 -10.23 -5.29 -18.99
CA ALA A 264 -11.07 -6.19 -19.79
C ALA A 264 -12.01 -7.06 -18.94
N HIS A 265 -11.70 -7.26 -17.66
CA HIS A 265 -12.54 -7.97 -16.69
C HIS A 265 -13.29 -7.03 -15.74
N GLY A 266 -13.36 -5.74 -16.05
CA GLY A 266 -14.06 -4.74 -15.25
C GLY A 266 -13.36 -4.39 -13.93
N VAL A 267 -12.07 -4.74 -13.77
CA VAL A 267 -11.27 -4.41 -12.60
C VAL A 267 -10.56 -3.08 -12.82
N ARG A 268 -10.75 -2.14 -11.90
CA ARG A 268 -10.05 -0.84 -11.91
C ARG A 268 -8.61 -1.02 -11.46
N CYS A 269 -7.68 -0.32 -12.11
CA CYS A 269 -6.26 -0.39 -11.80
C CYS A 269 -5.79 0.91 -11.14
N CYS A 270 -5.04 0.80 -10.06
CA CYS A 270 -4.41 1.93 -9.40
C CYS A 270 -2.94 1.62 -9.10
N LEU A 271 -2.16 2.63 -8.76
CA LEU A 271 -0.78 2.50 -8.31
C LEU A 271 -0.36 3.70 -7.47
N PHE A 272 0.72 3.54 -6.72
CA PHE A 272 1.36 4.64 -6.01
C PHE A 272 2.67 5.00 -6.68
N THR A 273 2.98 6.31 -6.68
CA THR A 273 4.29 6.82 -7.04
C THR A 273 4.80 7.74 -5.95
N ASP A 274 6.12 7.81 -5.83
CA ASP A 274 6.76 8.88 -5.09
C ASP A 274 6.70 10.17 -5.92
N GLN A 275 6.21 11.25 -5.34
CA GLN A 275 6.12 12.55 -6.03
C GLN A 275 7.51 13.10 -6.41
N ALA A 276 8.55 12.70 -5.68
CA ALA A 276 9.94 13.05 -5.96
C ALA A 276 10.56 12.23 -7.11
N ASN A 277 9.85 11.22 -7.66
CA ASN A 277 10.33 10.40 -8.78
C ASN A 277 9.70 10.85 -10.12
N PRO A 278 10.30 11.79 -10.85
CA PRO A 278 9.72 12.35 -12.08
C PRO A 278 9.60 11.30 -13.20
N VAL A 279 10.48 10.29 -13.20
CA VAL A 279 10.48 9.26 -14.24
C VAL A 279 9.23 8.39 -14.12
N SER A 280 8.93 7.89 -12.91
CA SER A 280 7.74 7.07 -12.68
C SER A 280 6.46 7.86 -12.93
N ASN A 281 6.36 9.09 -12.44
CA ASN A 281 5.20 9.95 -12.65
C ASN A 281 4.90 10.13 -14.14
N HIS A 282 5.93 10.51 -14.93
CA HIS A 282 5.80 10.69 -16.37
C HIS A 282 5.38 9.40 -17.09
N VAL A 283 5.97 8.25 -16.72
CA VAL A 283 5.64 6.95 -17.34
C VAL A 283 4.16 6.61 -17.13
N TYR A 284 3.64 6.75 -15.92
CA TYR A 284 2.27 6.37 -15.63
C TYR A 284 1.24 7.35 -16.22
N GLU A 285 1.53 8.64 -16.20
CA GLU A 285 0.68 9.64 -16.88
C GLU A 285 0.61 9.39 -18.39
N ALA A 286 1.75 9.03 -19.02
CA ALA A 286 1.82 8.75 -20.45
C ALA A 286 0.99 7.52 -20.88
N ILE A 287 0.85 6.52 -20.01
CA ILE A 287 0.01 5.33 -20.29
C ILE A 287 -1.43 5.49 -19.84
N GLY A 288 -1.83 6.66 -19.35
CA GLY A 288 -3.22 7.01 -19.06
C GLY A 288 -3.63 7.04 -17.61
N TYR A 289 -2.71 6.84 -16.66
CA TYR A 289 -3.02 7.01 -15.24
C TYR A 289 -3.22 8.48 -14.88
N ARG A 290 -4.13 8.75 -13.96
CA ARG A 290 -4.47 10.10 -13.50
C ARG A 290 -4.40 10.16 -11.98
N PRO A 291 -3.92 11.30 -11.41
CA PRO A 291 -3.83 11.47 -9.97
C PRO A 291 -5.22 11.47 -9.30
N VAL A 292 -5.33 10.78 -8.18
CA VAL A 292 -6.55 10.68 -7.37
C VAL A 292 -6.39 11.49 -6.09
N VAL A 293 -5.34 11.22 -5.30
CA VAL A 293 -5.10 11.85 -4.01
C VAL A 293 -3.61 11.85 -3.66
N ASP A 294 -3.18 12.88 -2.95
CA ASP A 294 -1.86 12.94 -2.35
C ASP A 294 -1.84 12.17 -1.03
N MET A 295 -0.83 11.34 -0.90
CA MET A 295 -0.59 10.48 0.25
C MET A 295 0.74 10.87 0.90
N VAL A 296 0.92 10.46 2.14
CA VAL A 296 2.14 10.77 2.89
C VAL A 296 2.52 9.60 3.77
N ASN A 297 3.82 9.36 3.87
CA ASN A 297 4.41 8.51 4.91
C ASN A 297 5.13 9.42 5.91
N LEU A 298 4.65 9.41 7.15
CA LEU A 298 5.23 10.18 8.25
C LEU A 298 5.92 9.24 9.23
N THR A 299 7.06 9.68 9.75
CA THR A 299 7.74 9.05 10.89
C THR A 299 7.47 9.85 12.16
N ILE A 300 7.35 9.15 13.29
CA ILE A 300 7.20 9.73 14.61
C ILE A 300 8.42 9.32 15.42
N THR A 301 9.22 10.30 15.83
CA THR A 301 10.37 10.08 16.71
C THR A 301 10.03 10.58 18.10
N THR A 302 10.13 9.69 19.10
CA THR A 302 9.94 10.05 20.50
C THR A 302 11.33 10.23 21.16
N PRO A 303 11.47 11.15 22.14
CA PRO A 303 12.67 11.19 22.98
C PRO A 303 12.86 9.81 23.61
N GLY A 304 14.09 9.29 23.57
CA GLY A 304 14.41 8.07 24.29
C GLY A 304 14.09 8.22 25.78
N PRO A 305 13.86 7.12 26.51
CA PRO A 305 13.73 7.18 27.95
C PRO A 305 14.96 7.84 28.54
N ALA A 306 14.73 8.87 29.39
CA ALA A 306 15.78 9.59 30.09
C ALA A 306 16.51 8.69 31.10
#